data_e752c90fe232bb174360bedd44d00b6c
#
_entry.id   e752c90fe232bb174360bedd44d00b6c
#
_cell.length_a   1.000
_cell.length_b   1.000
_cell.length_c   1.000
_cell.angle_alpha   90.00
_cell.angle_beta   90.00
_cell.angle_gamma   90.00
#
_symmetry.space_group_name_H-M   'P 1'
#
loop_
_entity.id
_entity.type
_entity.pdbx_description
1 polymer ?
#
loop_
_entity_poly.entity_id
_entity_poly.type
_entity_poly.pdbx_seq_one_letter_code
_entity_poly.pdbx_strand_id
1 'polypeptide(L)'
;MKRYFFKKKYPEVHVIRSEQNVGFSGGNNLGIQTAKGKGIFLLNNDTLVTANDLKYLYERLYSSPVIGAVSPKIKFAFPPQHIQFAGFTPLSKYTLRNRTIGYNETDEGQFDIPQETSYLHGAAMMVKREVVEQVGRMPEIYFLYYEEMDWCTQMSKQGYQLWYDPRCTIFHKESRSTGKDSPLKTYYLTRNRLFYAWRNRQGRTRYISILYQLLMANPKNITMHLLHGRLLQAKAIFDGSRDFFLLKHKRENI
;
A
#
# COMPACT_ATOMS: atom_id res chain seq x y z
N MET A 1 -23.76 -8.40 -16.06
CA MET A 1 -24.85 -7.89 -15.19
C MET A 1 -24.43 -6.72 -14.31
N LYS A 2 -23.38 -6.77 -13.47
CA LYS A 2 -22.96 -5.66 -12.57
C LYS A 2 -22.65 -4.33 -13.29
N ARG A 3 -21.93 -4.34 -14.45
CA ARG A 3 -21.58 -3.13 -15.21
C ARG A 3 -22.82 -2.36 -15.72
N TYR A 4 -23.82 -3.06 -16.20
CA TYR A 4 -25.07 -2.45 -16.67
C TYR A 4 -25.83 -1.79 -15.52
N PHE A 5 -25.87 -2.43 -14.36
CA PHE A 5 -26.45 -1.89 -13.13
C PHE A 5 -25.76 -0.58 -12.71
N PHE A 6 -24.42 -0.54 -12.65
CA PHE A 6 -23.68 0.67 -12.27
C PHE A 6 -23.90 1.82 -13.25
N LYS A 7 -23.80 1.57 -14.56
CA LYS A 7 -24.08 2.60 -15.58
C LYS A 7 -25.48 3.16 -15.51
N LYS A 8 -26.48 2.33 -15.20
CA LYS A 8 -27.88 2.78 -15.08
C LYS A 8 -28.11 3.60 -13.81
N LYS A 9 -27.48 3.21 -12.69
CA LYS A 9 -27.68 3.85 -11.38
C LYS A 9 -26.80 5.09 -11.18
N TYR A 10 -25.61 5.11 -11.77
CA TYR A 10 -24.63 6.17 -11.65
C TYR A 10 -24.02 6.48 -13.02
N PRO A 11 -24.75 7.20 -13.89
CA PRO A 11 -24.34 7.45 -15.28
C PRO A 11 -23.05 8.28 -15.40
N GLU A 12 -22.76 9.09 -14.38
CA GLU A 12 -21.55 9.90 -14.26
C GLU A 12 -20.29 9.09 -13.91
N VAL A 13 -20.44 7.85 -13.43
CA VAL A 13 -19.32 7.00 -13.06
C VAL A 13 -18.74 6.30 -14.28
N HIS A 14 -17.45 6.52 -14.52
CA HIS A 14 -16.70 5.82 -15.56
C HIS A 14 -16.26 4.43 -15.09
N VAL A 15 -16.91 3.37 -15.61
CA VAL A 15 -16.62 1.98 -15.22
C VAL A 15 -15.59 1.38 -16.16
N ILE A 16 -14.41 1.06 -15.62
CA ILE A 16 -13.34 0.35 -16.32
C ILE A 16 -13.37 -1.12 -15.89
N ARG A 17 -13.32 -2.03 -16.84
CA ARG A 17 -13.23 -3.47 -16.59
C ARG A 17 -11.89 -4.01 -17.10
N SER A 18 -11.19 -4.72 -16.24
CA SER A 18 -10.09 -5.58 -16.65
C SER A 18 -10.61 -7.00 -16.91
N GLU A 19 -10.18 -7.63 -17.98
CA GLU A 19 -10.52 -9.02 -18.29
C GLU A 19 -9.67 -10.00 -17.47
N GLN A 20 -8.51 -9.54 -17.01
CA GLN A 20 -7.61 -10.32 -16.18
C GLN A 20 -7.48 -9.69 -14.80
N ASN A 21 -7.12 -10.52 -13.81
CA ASN A 21 -6.75 -10.03 -12.49
C ASN A 21 -5.32 -9.45 -12.55
N VAL A 22 -5.23 -8.14 -12.64
CA VAL A 22 -3.95 -7.39 -12.72
C VAL A 22 -3.41 -6.97 -11.36
N GLY A 23 -4.00 -7.46 -10.27
CA GLY A 23 -3.62 -7.09 -8.91
C GLY A 23 -4.06 -5.69 -8.51
N PHE A 24 -3.61 -5.27 -7.33
CA PHE A 24 -3.96 -3.97 -6.77
C PHE A 24 -3.37 -2.81 -7.58
N SER A 25 -2.07 -2.85 -7.85
CA SER A 25 -1.38 -1.82 -8.62
C SER A 25 -1.90 -1.69 -10.04
N GLY A 26 -2.07 -2.81 -10.75
CA GLY A 26 -2.60 -2.79 -12.12
C GLY A 26 -4.03 -2.24 -12.19
N GLY A 27 -4.89 -2.61 -11.23
CA GLY A 27 -6.25 -2.07 -11.13
C GLY A 27 -6.27 -0.55 -10.91
N ASN A 28 -5.44 -0.05 -9.98
CA ASN A 28 -5.29 1.39 -9.75
C ASN A 28 -4.71 2.11 -10.97
N ASN A 29 -3.72 1.52 -11.64
CA ASN A 29 -3.10 2.11 -12.83
C ASN A 29 -4.07 2.27 -14.00
N LEU A 30 -5.04 1.36 -14.19
CA LEU A 30 -6.13 1.53 -15.16
C LEU A 30 -6.98 2.76 -14.83
N GLY A 31 -7.28 2.97 -13.55
CA GLY A 31 -7.99 4.18 -13.10
C GLY A 31 -7.16 5.45 -13.29
N ILE A 32 -5.89 5.44 -12.91
CA ILE A 32 -4.95 6.56 -13.06
C ILE A 32 -4.86 7.02 -14.53
N GLN A 33 -4.79 6.09 -15.47
CA GLN A 33 -4.70 6.38 -16.91
C GLN A 33 -5.91 7.16 -17.44
N THR A 34 -7.08 6.93 -16.88
CA THR A 34 -8.32 7.55 -17.34
C THR A 34 -8.73 8.78 -16.52
N ALA A 35 -8.14 8.93 -15.33
CA ALA A 35 -8.38 10.08 -14.46
C ALA A 35 -7.95 11.39 -15.15
N LYS A 36 -8.75 12.45 -15.04
CA LYS A 36 -8.50 13.78 -15.67
C LYS A 36 -8.19 14.88 -14.66
N GLY A 37 -8.48 14.65 -13.37
CA GLY A 37 -8.29 15.64 -12.30
C GLY A 37 -6.82 15.93 -12.02
N LYS A 38 -6.52 17.11 -11.47
CA LYS A 38 -5.18 17.48 -11.00
C LYS A 38 -4.75 16.64 -9.79
N GLY A 39 -5.65 16.39 -8.84
CA GLY A 39 -5.50 15.43 -7.74
C GLY A 39 -6.17 14.12 -8.10
N ILE A 40 -5.48 13.00 -7.93
CA ILE A 40 -5.97 11.65 -8.19
C ILE A 40 -6.16 10.97 -6.84
N PHE A 41 -7.40 10.63 -6.48
CA PHE A 41 -7.72 9.97 -5.22
C PHE A 41 -7.92 8.48 -5.45
N LEU A 42 -6.99 7.68 -4.96
CA LEU A 42 -7.09 6.23 -4.94
C LEU A 42 -7.84 5.82 -3.67
N LEU A 43 -8.90 5.06 -3.83
CA LEU A 43 -9.79 4.68 -2.74
C LEU A 43 -10.26 3.23 -2.92
N ASN A 44 -10.08 2.43 -1.89
CA ASN A 44 -10.58 1.06 -1.88
C ASN A 44 -12.12 1.02 -1.87
N ASN A 45 -12.69 0.03 -2.53
CA ASN A 45 -14.14 -0.15 -2.65
C ASN A 45 -14.82 -0.65 -1.35
N ASP A 46 -14.05 -0.99 -0.33
CA ASP A 46 -14.50 -1.39 1.01
C ASP A 46 -14.30 -0.29 2.06
N THR A 47 -14.26 0.96 1.62
CA THR A 47 -14.20 2.16 2.47
C THR A 47 -15.53 2.89 2.52
N LEU A 48 -15.73 3.65 3.60
CA LEU A 48 -16.81 4.61 3.77
C LEU A 48 -16.18 6.00 3.93
N VAL A 49 -16.64 6.95 3.13
CA VAL A 49 -16.08 8.31 3.04
C VAL A 49 -17.19 9.33 3.24
N THR A 50 -16.91 10.38 4.00
CA THR A 50 -17.74 11.58 4.06
C THR A 50 -17.28 12.55 2.98
N ALA A 51 -18.13 12.86 2.00
CA ALA A 51 -17.77 13.65 0.82
C ALA A 51 -17.19 15.04 1.18
N ASN A 52 -17.70 15.67 2.21
CA ASN A 52 -17.29 17.03 2.62
C ASN A 52 -15.85 17.10 3.13
N ASP A 53 -15.26 15.99 3.56
CA ASP A 53 -13.91 15.97 4.16
C ASP A 53 -12.81 15.85 3.12
N LEU A 54 -13.12 15.39 1.91
CA LEU A 54 -12.13 15.23 0.82
C LEU A 54 -11.45 16.55 0.43
N LYS A 55 -12.13 17.69 0.60
CA LYS A 55 -11.55 19.01 0.37
C LYS A 55 -10.28 19.25 1.19
N TYR A 56 -10.22 18.76 2.43
CA TYR A 56 -9.06 18.95 3.29
C TYR A 56 -7.82 18.19 2.78
N LEU A 57 -8.00 17.02 2.16
CA LEU A 57 -6.92 16.31 1.49
C LEU A 57 -6.41 17.11 0.28
N TYR A 58 -7.34 17.68 -0.52
CA TYR A 58 -6.97 18.50 -1.66
C TYR A 58 -6.25 19.79 -1.23
N GLU A 59 -6.77 20.49 -0.21
CA GLU A 59 -6.12 21.67 0.37
C GLU A 59 -4.72 21.36 0.88
N ARG A 60 -4.54 20.24 1.60
CA ARG A 60 -3.22 19.79 2.07
C ARG A 60 -2.30 19.51 0.91
N LEU A 61 -2.77 18.76 -0.09
CA LEU A 61 -1.98 18.36 -1.25
C LEU A 61 -1.41 19.58 -2.00
N TYR A 62 -2.19 20.65 -2.09
CA TYR A 62 -1.80 21.88 -2.82
C TYR A 62 -1.32 23.00 -1.91
N SER A 63 -1.18 22.79 -0.61
CA SER A 63 -0.64 23.82 0.32
C SER A 63 0.85 24.06 0.14
N SER A 64 1.58 23.17 -0.52
CA SER A 64 3.00 23.31 -0.84
C SER A 64 3.36 22.53 -2.12
N PRO A 65 4.27 23.07 -2.95
CA PRO A 65 4.72 22.37 -4.16
C PRO A 65 5.45 21.06 -3.86
N VAL A 66 6.11 20.94 -2.71
CA VAL A 66 6.87 19.73 -2.34
C VAL A 66 5.99 18.59 -1.84
N ILE A 67 4.73 18.83 -1.47
CA ILE A 67 3.81 17.76 -1.07
C ILE A 67 3.37 17.02 -2.32
N GLY A 68 3.74 15.74 -2.41
CA GLY A 68 3.41 14.90 -3.55
C GLY A 68 2.11 14.10 -3.39
N ALA A 69 1.85 13.67 -2.16
CA ALA A 69 0.67 12.85 -1.86
C ALA A 69 0.25 12.96 -0.39
N VAL A 70 -1.01 12.63 -0.10
CA VAL A 70 -1.60 12.70 1.23
C VAL A 70 -2.56 11.54 1.48
N SER A 71 -2.58 11.01 2.70
CA SER A 71 -3.59 10.06 3.18
C SER A 71 -4.41 10.65 4.32
N PRO A 72 -5.71 10.30 4.41
CA PRO A 72 -6.57 10.65 5.55
C PRO A 72 -6.22 9.84 6.80
N LYS A 73 -6.85 10.17 7.93
CA LYS A 73 -7.01 9.26 9.06
C LYS A 73 -7.87 8.08 8.62
N ILE A 74 -7.43 6.86 8.90
CA ILE A 74 -8.19 5.66 8.58
C ILE A 74 -8.56 4.94 9.87
N LYS A 75 -9.85 4.65 10.04
CA LYS A 75 -10.39 3.89 11.17
C LYS A 75 -11.01 2.59 10.67
N PHE A 76 -11.06 1.58 11.53
CA PHE A 76 -11.82 0.38 11.23
C PHE A 76 -13.32 0.70 11.13
N ALA A 77 -14.01 0.15 10.12
CA ALA A 77 -15.43 0.44 9.89
C ALA A 77 -16.37 -0.18 10.94
N PHE A 78 -15.89 -1.19 11.66
CA PHE A 78 -16.70 -1.90 12.67
C PHE A 78 -16.26 -1.51 14.09
N PRO A 79 -17.21 -1.47 15.05
CA PRO A 79 -16.87 -1.22 16.45
C PRO A 79 -15.76 -2.14 16.96
N PRO A 80 -14.86 -1.63 17.81
CA PRO A 80 -14.87 -0.30 18.46
C PRO A 80 -14.32 0.85 17.61
N GLN A 81 -14.14 0.70 16.29
CA GLN A 81 -13.68 1.74 15.36
C GLN A 81 -12.32 2.37 15.74
N HIS A 82 -11.41 1.52 16.22
CA HIS A 82 -10.05 1.94 16.50
C HIS A 82 -9.38 2.51 15.23
N ILE A 83 -8.33 3.28 15.46
CA ILE A 83 -7.49 3.80 14.38
C ILE A 83 -6.82 2.62 13.66
N GLN A 84 -6.88 2.61 12.35
CA GLN A 84 -6.13 1.70 11.50
C GLN A 84 -4.83 2.35 11.03
N PHE A 85 -4.84 3.68 10.77
CA PHE A 85 -3.71 4.41 10.25
C PHE A 85 -3.78 5.89 10.60
N ALA A 86 -2.68 6.39 11.20
CA ALA A 86 -2.38 7.79 11.42
C ALA A 86 -0.94 8.16 10.95
N GLY A 87 -0.41 7.40 10.00
CA GLY A 87 0.94 7.52 9.47
C GLY A 87 1.76 6.24 9.63
N PHE A 88 2.94 6.23 9.02
CA PHE A 88 3.94 5.17 9.15
C PHE A 88 5.29 5.72 9.58
N THR A 89 5.99 4.98 10.45
CA THR A 89 7.41 5.24 10.70
C THR A 89 8.26 4.81 9.51
N PRO A 90 9.49 5.34 9.35
CA PRO A 90 10.41 4.86 8.32
C PRO A 90 10.66 3.35 8.42
N LEU A 91 10.88 2.70 7.27
CA LEU A 91 11.38 1.33 7.25
C LEU A 91 12.79 1.25 7.80
N SER A 92 13.02 0.35 8.73
CA SER A 92 14.37 0.05 9.22
C SER A 92 15.31 -0.31 8.08
N LYS A 93 16.57 0.09 8.22
CA LYS A 93 17.56 0.01 7.14
C LYS A 93 17.76 -1.41 6.62
N TYR A 94 17.80 -2.40 7.50
CA TYR A 94 18.14 -3.79 7.17
C TYR A 94 16.95 -4.74 7.25
N THR A 95 16.11 -4.62 8.29
CA THR A 95 15.02 -5.58 8.53
C THR A 95 13.78 -5.26 7.72
N LEU A 96 13.68 -4.05 7.14
CA LEU A 96 12.54 -3.55 6.38
C LEU A 96 11.23 -3.64 7.17
N ARG A 97 11.31 -3.35 8.47
CA ARG A 97 10.16 -3.26 9.35
C ARG A 97 9.88 -1.80 9.68
N ASN A 98 8.63 -1.45 9.70
CA ASN A 98 8.11 -0.20 10.21
C ASN A 98 6.93 -0.46 11.15
N ARG A 99 6.37 0.60 11.68
CA ARG A 99 5.21 0.57 12.54
C ARG A 99 4.15 1.52 11.97
N THR A 100 2.91 1.08 11.96
CA THR A 100 1.77 1.95 11.71
C THR A 100 1.48 2.75 12.98
N ILE A 101 1.46 4.07 12.85
CA ILE A 101 1.16 4.99 13.96
C ILE A 101 -0.34 4.90 14.25
N GLY A 102 -0.70 4.81 15.52
CA GLY A 102 -2.09 4.73 16.01
C GLY A 102 -2.78 3.38 15.79
N TYR A 103 -2.12 2.38 15.22
CA TYR A 103 -2.77 1.11 14.88
C TYR A 103 -3.39 0.41 16.10
N ASN A 104 -4.70 0.17 16.01
CA ASN A 104 -5.52 -0.48 17.03
C ASN A 104 -5.67 0.33 18.33
N GLU A 105 -5.39 1.64 18.29
CA GLU A 105 -5.60 2.57 19.39
C GLU A 105 -6.99 3.19 19.32
N THR A 106 -7.56 3.53 20.49
CA THR A 106 -8.76 4.36 20.58
C THR A 106 -8.43 5.77 20.09
N ASP A 107 -9.32 6.38 19.31
CA ASP A 107 -9.16 7.74 18.83
C ASP A 107 -9.68 8.73 19.87
N GLU A 108 -8.77 9.35 20.60
CA GLU A 108 -9.03 10.36 21.63
C GLU A 108 -8.53 11.75 21.18
N GLY A 109 -8.27 11.94 19.88
CA GLY A 109 -7.73 13.18 19.32
C GLY A 109 -6.19 13.27 19.33
N GLN A 110 -5.49 12.27 19.85
CA GLN A 110 -4.03 12.25 19.96
C GLN A 110 -3.31 12.27 18.60
N PHE A 111 -4.02 12.01 17.49
CA PHE A 111 -3.50 12.06 16.13
C PHE A 111 -4.26 13.07 15.24
N ASP A 112 -4.78 14.16 15.82
CA ASP A 112 -5.54 15.17 15.08
C ASP A 112 -4.68 16.30 14.48
N ILE A 113 -3.37 16.13 14.49
CA ILE A 113 -2.42 17.08 13.90
C ILE A 113 -1.90 16.52 12.56
N PRO A 114 -2.05 17.27 11.45
CA PRO A 114 -1.45 16.90 10.17
C PRO A 114 0.08 16.83 10.28
N GLN A 115 0.68 15.78 9.73
CA GLN A 115 2.14 15.57 9.81
C GLN A 115 2.70 14.85 8.58
N GLU A 116 3.99 15.02 8.36
CA GLU A 116 4.71 14.23 7.37
C GLU A 116 4.77 12.76 7.81
N THR A 117 4.68 11.86 6.85
CA THR A 117 4.75 10.41 7.07
C THR A 117 5.67 9.75 6.05
N SER A 118 6.28 8.63 6.41
CA SER A 118 7.20 7.93 5.50
C SER A 118 6.49 7.21 4.36
N TYR A 119 5.25 6.79 4.57
CA TYR A 119 4.44 6.04 3.60
C TYR A 119 2.97 6.37 3.78
N LEU A 120 2.19 6.18 2.71
CA LEU A 120 0.74 6.34 2.70
C LEU A 120 0.06 4.96 2.73
N HIS A 121 -1.19 4.94 3.13
CA HIS A 121 -1.96 3.70 3.21
C HIS A 121 -2.71 3.42 1.90
N GLY A 122 -2.57 2.20 1.37
CA GLY A 122 -3.16 1.80 0.09
C GLY A 122 -4.70 1.86 0.05
N ALA A 123 -5.39 1.87 1.20
CA ALA A 123 -6.85 2.00 1.22
C ALA A 123 -7.36 3.39 0.80
N ALA A 124 -6.57 4.45 1.05
CA ALA A 124 -6.92 5.82 0.65
C ALA A 124 -5.68 6.71 0.56
N MET A 125 -5.41 7.23 -0.62
CA MET A 125 -4.37 8.23 -0.85
C MET A 125 -4.73 9.15 -2.01
N MET A 126 -4.42 10.43 -1.86
CA MET A 126 -4.56 11.43 -2.93
C MET A 126 -3.16 11.85 -3.39
N VAL A 127 -2.93 11.81 -4.70
CA VAL A 127 -1.64 12.06 -5.34
C VAL A 127 -1.79 13.16 -6.39
N LYS A 128 -0.84 14.07 -6.49
CA LYS A 128 -0.82 15.04 -7.58
C LYS A 128 -0.59 14.36 -8.93
N ARG A 129 -1.30 14.80 -9.97
CA ARG A 129 -1.08 14.29 -11.33
C ARG A 129 0.37 14.48 -11.78
N GLU A 130 0.94 15.65 -11.57
CA GLU A 130 2.33 15.96 -11.92
C GLU A 130 3.34 15.00 -11.26
N VAL A 131 3.06 14.55 -10.04
CA VAL A 131 3.89 13.54 -9.35
C VAL A 131 3.79 12.19 -10.06
N VAL A 132 2.59 11.79 -10.48
CA VAL A 132 2.41 10.56 -11.27
C VAL A 132 3.14 10.64 -12.60
N GLU A 133 3.12 11.80 -13.25
CA GLU A 133 3.81 12.02 -14.54
C GLU A 133 5.34 11.98 -14.39
N GLN A 134 5.89 12.50 -13.29
CA GLN A 134 7.34 12.51 -13.05
C GLN A 134 7.88 11.19 -12.47
N VAL A 135 7.17 10.61 -11.52
CA VAL A 135 7.61 9.41 -10.78
C VAL A 135 7.20 8.13 -11.50
N GLY A 136 6.18 8.21 -12.32
CA GLY A 136 5.52 7.07 -12.92
C GLY A 136 4.37 6.53 -12.06
N ARG A 137 3.67 5.54 -12.61
CA ARG A 137 2.53 4.89 -11.97
C ARG A 137 2.97 3.88 -10.91
N MET A 138 2.00 3.35 -10.16
CA MET A 138 2.23 2.35 -9.12
C MET A 138 2.92 1.10 -9.70
N PRO A 139 3.99 0.58 -9.07
CA PRO A 139 4.76 -0.53 -9.64
C PRO A 139 3.97 -1.85 -9.60
N GLU A 140 3.73 -2.44 -10.79
CA GLU A 140 2.91 -3.65 -10.95
C GLU A 140 3.65 -4.97 -10.62
N ILE A 141 4.96 -4.90 -10.35
CA ILE A 141 5.75 -6.07 -9.98
C ILE A 141 5.23 -6.78 -8.73
N TYR A 142 4.60 -6.03 -7.84
CA TYR A 142 4.17 -6.54 -6.55
C TYR A 142 2.88 -7.34 -6.63
N PHE A 143 1.97 -7.00 -7.52
CA PHE A 143 0.62 -7.53 -7.65
C PHE A 143 -0.28 -7.17 -6.45
N LEU A 144 0.19 -7.41 -5.21
CA LEU A 144 -0.52 -7.13 -3.96
C LEU A 144 0.47 -6.97 -2.81
N TYR A 145 0.36 -5.91 -2.02
CA TYR A 145 1.24 -5.47 -0.93
C TYR A 145 2.64 -5.00 -1.38
N TYR A 146 3.15 -3.95 -0.77
CA TYR A 146 4.41 -3.24 -1.04
C TYR A 146 4.38 -2.27 -2.23
N GLU A 147 3.39 -2.34 -3.11
CA GLU A 147 3.29 -1.42 -4.25
C GLU A 147 3.17 0.03 -3.82
N GLU A 148 2.33 0.32 -2.82
CA GLU A 148 2.18 1.65 -2.25
C GLU A 148 3.44 2.12 -1.54
N MET A 149 4.13 1.22 -0.85
CA MET A 149 5.38 1.54 -0.15
C MET A 149 6.52 1.84 -1.13
N ASP A 150 6.63 1.08 -2.21
CA ASP A 150 7.61 1.34 -3.27
C ASP A 150 7.29 2.67 -3.97
N TRP A 151 6.04 2.90 -4.32
CA TRP A 151 5.63 4.13 -4.98
C TRP A 151 5.90 5.36 -4.11
N CYS A 152 5.56 5.31 -2.82
CA CYS A 152 5.93 6.33 -1.83
C CYS A 152 7.45 6.55 -1.77
N THR A 153 8.23 5.47 -1.80
CA THR A 153 9.70 5.56 -1.82
C THR A 153 10.21 6.25 -3.08
N GLN A 154 9.62 5.99 -4.26
CA GLN A 154 10.01 6.68 -5.48
C GLN A 154 9.64 8.19 -5.42
N MET A 155 8.47 8.54 -4.89
CA MET A 155 8.09 9.95 -4.66
C MET A 155 9.10 10.65 -3.75
N SER A 156 9.44 10.04 -2.61
CA SER A 156 10.42 10.62 -1.68
C SER A 156 11.83 10.75 -2.28
N LYS A 157 12.25 9.82 -3.14
CA LYS A 157 13.54 9.93 -3.88
C LYS A 157 13.58 11.10 -4.87
N GLN A 158 12.42 11.54 -5.35
CA GLN A 158 12.27 12.70 -6.22
C GLN A 158 12.09 14.01 -5.42
N GLY A 159 12.20 13.95 -4.08
CA GLY A 159 12.11 15.12 -3.20
C GLY A 159 10.69 15.46 -2.76
N TYR A 160 9.70 14.64 -3.08
CA TYR A 160 8.33 14.87 -2.62
C TYR A 160 8.12 14.41 -1.18
N GLN A 161 7.38 15.21 -0.41
CA GLN A 161 6.88 14.87 0.92
C GLN A 161 5.54 14.12 0.82
N LEU A 162 5.34 13.21 1.76
CA LEU A 162 4.11 12.45 1.95
C LEU A 162 3.46 12.90 3.26
N TRP A 163 2.17 13.17 3.23
CA TRP A 163 1.48 13.75 4.38
C TRP A 163 0.31 12.90 4.85
N TYR A 164 0.09 12.92 6.14
CA TYR A 164 -1.12 12.48 6.81
C TYR A 164 -1.95 13.70 7.19
N ASP A 165 -3.25 13.71 6.89
CA ASP A 165 -4.15 14.80 7.28
C ASP A 165 -5.43 14.25 7.93
N PRO A 166 -5.57 14.37 9.26
CA PRO A 166 -6.70 13.82 10.02
C PRO A 166 -8.02 14.60 9.84
N ARG A 167 -7.99 15.79 9.22
CA ARG A 167 -9.21 16.55 8.92
C ARG A 167 -10.14 15.81 7.96
N CYS A 168 -9.61 14.82 7.24
CA CYS A 168 -10.39 13.81 6.54
C CYS A 168 -10.24 12.47 7.26
N THR A 169 -11.36 11.87 7.64
CA THR A 169 -11.38 10.52 8.22
C THR A 169 -12.19 9.60 7.34
N ILE A 170 -11.65 8.40 7.07
CA ILE A 170 -12.38 7.34 6.39
C ILE A 170 -12.48 6.08 7.25
N PHE A 171 -13.49 5.25 6.96
CA PHE A 171 -13.69 3.97 7.62
C PHE A 171 -13.46 2.84 6.62
N HIS A 172 -12.57 1.90 6.98
CA HIS A 172 -12.16 0.81 6.12
C HIS A 172 -12.55 -0.55 6.71
N LYS A 173 -13.19 -1.39 5.90
CA LYS A 173 -13.74 -2.69 6.34
C LYS A 173 -12.70 -3.81 6.42
N GLU A 174 -11.47 -3.54 6.17
CA GLU A 174 -10.26 -4.36 6.06
C GLU A 174 -10.44 -5.89 5.94
N SER A 175 -9.67 -6.50 5.05
CA SER A 175 -9.38 -7.96 5.01
C SER A 175 -10.54 -8.93 4.73
N ARG A 176 -11.65 -8.47 4.14
CA ARG A 176 -12.68 -9.42 3.69
C ARG A 176 -12.26 -10.25 2.47
N SER A 177 -11.33 -9.73 1.64
CA SER A 177 -10.92 -10.38 0.39
C SER A 177 -9.76 -11.37 0.52
N THR A 178 -8.84 -11.18 1.48
CA THR A 178 -7.63 -12.02 1.60
C THR A 178 -7.54 -12.81 2.89
N GLY A 179 -8.33 -12.48 3.94
CA GLY A 179 -8.22 -13.06 5.28
C GLY A 179 -6.98 -12.60 6.05
N LYS A 180 -7.09 -12.39 7.38
CA LYS A 180 -6.01 -11.83 8.22
C LYS A 180 -4.71 -12.64 8.16
N ASP A 181 -4.79 -13.99 8.14
CA ASP A 181 -3.65 -14.91 8.20
C ASP A 181 -3.61 -15.88 7.00
N SER A 182 -4.03 -15.44 5.81
CA SER A 182 -4.08 -16.33 4.66
C SER A 182 -2.67 -16.67 4.14
N PRO A 183 -2.46 -17.90 3.62
CA PRO A 183 -1.21 -18.27 2.94
C PRO A 183 -0.88 -17.33 1.78
N LEU A 184 -1.90 -16.84 1.05
CA LEU A 184 -1.73 -15.88 -0.04
C LEU A 184 -1.10 -14.56 0.45
N LYS A 185 -1.59 -14.01 1.58
CA LYS A 185 -1.01 -12.82 2.20
C LYS A 185 0.44 -13.06 2.61
N THR A 186 0.70 -14.19 3.26
CA THR A 186 2.05 -14.59 3.69
C THR A 186 3.01 -14.70 2.50
N TYR A 187 2.57 -15.32 1.40
CA TYR A 187 3.35 -15.44 0.16
C TYR A 187 3.74 -14.07 -0.40
N TYR A 188 2.75 -13.19 -0.64
CA TYR A 188 3.04 -11.88 -1.23
C TYR A 188 3.89 -10.99 -0.30
N LEU A 189 3.62 -10.97 1.00
CA LEU A 189 4.42 -10.20 1.96
C LEU A 189 5.88 -10.68 1.99
N THR A 190 6.13 -11.98 1.90
CA THR A 190 7.48 -12.53 1.88
C THR A 190 8.21 -12.19 0.59
N ARG A 191 7.61 -12.52 -0.56
CA ARG A 191 8.19 -12.26 -1.89
C ARG A 191 8.44 -10.77 -2.11
N ASN A 192 7.46 -9.95 -1.80
CA ASN A 192 7.49 -8.52 -2.10
C ASN A 192 8.43 -7.74 -1.18
N ARG A 193 8.64 -8.19 0.06
CA ARG A 193 9.69 -7.62 0.91
C ARG A 193 11.09 -7.80 0.31
N LEU A 194 11.36 -8.94 -0.30
CA LEU A 194 12.61 -9.18 -1.02
C LEU A 194 12.72 -8.31 -2.27
N PHE A 195 11.63 -8.16 -3.05
CA PHE A 195 11.60 -7.23 -4.19
C PHE A 195 11.80 -5.79 -3.77
N TYR A 196 11.17 -5.37 -2.67
CA TYR A 196 11.36 -4.02 -2.14
C TYR A 196 12.81 -3.78 -1.75
N ALA A 197 13.47 -4.73 -1.06
CA ALA A 197 14.89 -4.66 -0.75
C ALA A 197 15.74 -4.52 -2.02
N TRP A 198 15.45 -5.35 -3.02
CA TRP A 198 16.17 -5.35 -4.29
C TRP A 198 16.04 -4.03 -5.05
N ARG A 199 14.85 -3.47 -5.13
CA ARG A 199 14.56 -2.23 -5.87
C ARG A 199 14.98 -0.95 -5.13
N ASN A 200 14.80 -0.92 -3.83
CA ASN A 200 14.85 0.32 -3.05
C ASN A 200 16.07 0.45 -2.13
N ARG A 201 16.84 -0.60 -1.93
CA ARG A 201 18.12 -0.54 -1.23
C ARG A 201 19.28 -0.58 -2.23
N GLN A 202 20.40 0.04 -1.86
CA GLN A 202 21.59 0.12 -2.73
C GLN A 202 22.82 -0.45 -2.02
N GLY A 203 23.83 -0.84 -2.81
CA GLY A 203 25.11 -1.32 -2.33
C GLY A 203 24.98 -2.44 -1.29
N ARG A 204 25.80 -2.40 -0.26
CA ARG A 204 25.83 -3.42 0.82
C ARG A 204 24.49 -3.56 1.55
N THR A 205 23.75 -2.46 1.71
CA THR A 205 22.46 -2.48 2.41
C THR A 205 21.43 -3.38 1.71
N ARG A 206 21.42 -3.42 0.38
CA ARG A 206 20.57 -4.32 -0.41
C ARG A 206 20.82 -5.78 -0.04
N TYR A 207 22.07 -6.20 -0.12
CA TYR A 207 22.46 -7.59 0.15
C TYR A 207 22.23 -7.97 1.61
N ILE A 208 22.60 -7.12 2.55
CA ILE A 208 22.35 -7.35 3.98
C ILE A 208 20.85 -7.51 4.26
N SER A 209 19.99 -6.66 3.67
CA SER A 209 18.55 -6.78 3.85
C SER A 209 18.00 -8.09 3.28
N ILE A 210 18.44 -8.49 2.10
CA ILE A 210 18.02 -9.75 1.47
C ILE A 210 18.49 -10.95 2.28
N LEU A 211 19.78 -10.99 2.65
CA LEU A 211 20.36 -12.06 3.47
C LEU A 211 19.67 -12.17 4.84
N TYR A 212 19.39 -11.05 5.49
CA TYR A 212 18.62 -11.04 6.73
C TYR A 212 17.24 -11.70 6.57
N GLN A 213 16.51 -11.38 5.49
CA GLN A 213 15.21 -12.00 5.23
C GLN A 213 15.35 -13.51 4.99
N LEU A 214 16.32 -13.93 4.16
CA LEU A 214 16.48 -15.32 3.76
C LEU A 214 17.06 -16.22 4.86
N LEU A 215 18.04 -15.72 5.62
CA LEU A 215 18.78 -16.52 6.58
C LEU A 215 18.25 -16.41 8.02
N MET A 216 17.55 -15.32 8.36
CA MET A 216 17.09 -15.08 9.72
C MET A 216 15.56 -15.01 9.81
N ALA A 217 14.93 -14.06 9.09
CA ALA A 217 13.50 -13.79 9.27
C ALA A 217 12.61 -14.90 8.70
N ASN A 218 12.87 -15.35 7.46
CA ASN A 218 12.05 -16.36 6.81
C ASN A 218 12.21 -17.75 7.48
N PRO A 219 13.41 -18.27 7.80
CA PRO A 219 13.56 -19.51 8.55
C PRO A 219 12.89 -19.48 9.92
N LYS A 220 13.07 -18.38 10.69
CA LYS A 220 12.37 -18.21 11.96
C LYS A 220 10.85 -18.31 11.79
N ASN A 221 10.29 -17.60 10.81
CA ASN A 221 8.84 -17.60 10.58
C ASN A 221 8.33 -18.97 10.10
N ILE A 222 9.09 -19.66 9.24
CA ILE A 222 8.78 -21.04 8.83
C ILE A 222 8.70 -21.95 10.05
N THR A 223 9.75 -21.95 10.90
CA THR A 223 9.78 -22.75 12.13
C THR A 223 8.59 -22.45 13.04
N MET A 224 8.29 -21.15 13.25
CA MET A 224 7.13 -20.75 14.06
C MET A 224 5.81 -21.25 13.48
N HIS A 225 5.61 -21.18 12.16
CA HIS A 225 4.41 -21.70 11.53
C HIS A 225 4.32 -23.22 11.62
N LEU A 226 5.42 -23.95 11.45
CA LEU A 226 5.47 -25.42 11.61
C LEU A 226 5.13 -25.84 13.04
N LEU A 227 5.69 -25.18 14.06
CA LEU A 227 5.39 -25.45 15.47
C LEU A 227 3.91 -25.22 15.82
N HIS A 228 3.21 -24.34 15.10
CA HIS A 228 1.77 -24.10 15.27
C HIS A 228 0.89 -24.88 14.28
N GLY A 229 1.42 -25.88 13.57
CA GLY A 229 0.67 -26.69 12.60
C GLY A 229 0.21 -25.96 11.34
N ARG A 230 0.74 -24.75 11.07
CA ARG A 230 0.36 -23.90 9.94
C ARG A 230 1.21 -24.20 8.69
N LEU A 231 1.09 -25.41 8.16
CA LEU A 231 1.94 -25.89 7.04
C LEU A 231 1.82 -25.04 5.77
N LEU A 232 0.61 -24.56 5.45
CA LEU A 232 0.37 -23.74 4.26
C LEU A 232 1.08 -22.37 4.34
N GLN A 233 1.16 -21.77 5.52
CA GLN A 233 1.89 -20.51 5.72
C GLN A 233 3.41 -20.74 5.64
N ALA A 234 3.92 -21.82 6.21
CA ALA A 234 5.32 -22.20 6.09
C ALA A 234 5.71 -22.40 4.61
N LYS A 235 4.89 -23.15 3.86
CA LYS A 235 5.04 -23.33 2.40
C LYS A 235 4.99 -22.00 1.65
N ALA A 236 4.07 -21.11 2.00
CA ALA A 236 3.92 -19.80 1.38
C ALA A 236 5.17 -18.91 1.54
N ILE A 237 5.87 -18.98 2.69
CA ILE A 237 7.14 -18.29 2.89
C ILE A 237 8.24 -18.87 1.98
N PHE A 238 8.32 -20.19 1.90
CA PHE A 238 9.28 -20.87 1.00
C PHE A 238 9.03 -20.50 -0.47
N ASP A 239 7.78 -20.65 -0.93
CA ASP A 239 7.38 -20.32 -2.31
C ASP A 239 7.64 -18.85 -2.64
N GLY A 240 7.28 -17.92 -1.73
CA GLY A 240 7.54 -16.49 -1.90
C GLY A 240 9.04 -16.16 -2.01
N SER A 241 9.88 -16.83 -1.22
CA SER A 241 11.34 -16.69 -1.29
C SER A 241 11.91 -17.23 -2.60
N ARG A 242 11.45 -18.42 -3.03
CA ARG A 242 11.85 -19.03 -4.33
C ARG A 242 11.45 -18.16 -5.50
N ASP A 243 10.21 -17.69 -5.53
CA ASP A 243 9.64 -16.95 -6.66
C ASP A 243 10.24 -15.53 -6.78
N PHE A 244 10.78 -14.97 -5.70
CA PHE A 244 11.61 -13.77 -5.80
C PHE A 244 12.81 -14.01 -6.74
N PHE A 245 13.55 -15.10 -6.61
CA PHE A 245 14.69 -15.39 -7.47
C PHE A 245 14.27 -15.68 -8.92
N LEU A 246 13.23 -16.47 -9.11
CA LEU A 246 12.74 -16.84 -10.46
C LEU A 246 12.25 -15.60 -11.24
N LEU A 247 11.47 -14.72 -10.61
CA LEU A 247 10.93 -13.54 -11.26
C LEU A 247 11.99 -12.43 -11.41
N LYS A 248 12.95 -12.33 -10.49
CA LYS A 248 14.09 -11.43 -10.62
C LYS A 248 14.89 -11.77 -11.88
N HIS A 249 15.25 -13.03 -12.05
CA HIS A 249 16.04 -13.49 -13.21
C HIS A 249 15.35 -13.21 -14.55
N LYS A 250 14.02 -13.43 -14.64
CA LYS A 250 13.25 -13.10 -15.86
C LYS A 250 13.30 -11.62 -16.26
N ARG A 251 13.49 -10.72 -15.31
CA ARG A 251 13.47 -9.26 -15.55
C ARG A 251 14.85 -8.63 -15.75
N GLU A 252 15.91 -9.30 -15.33
CA GLU A 252 17.28 -8.89 -15.66
C GLU A 252 17.65 -9.26 -17.11
N ASN A 253 16.83 -10.13 -17.76
CA ASN A 253 17.03 -10.59 -19.13
C ASN A 253 16.06 -9.92 -20.15
N ILE A 254 15.31 -8.89 -19.75
CA ILE A 254 14.47 -8.02 -20.59
C ILE A 254 15.01 -6.58 -20.52
#